data_0e54459c2035e4438efe75cc2253b2cb
#
_entry.id   0e54459c2035e4438efe75cc2253b2cb
#
_cell.length_a   1.000
_cell.length_b   1.000
_cell.length_c   1.000
_cell.angle_alpha   90.00
_cell.angle_beta   90.00
_cell.angle_gamma   90.00
#
_symmetry.space_group_name_H-M   'P 1'
#
loop_
_entity.id
_entity.type
_entity.pdbx_description
1 polymer ?
#
loop_
_entity_poly.entity_id
_entity_poly.type
_entity_poly.pdbx_seq_one_letter_code
_entity_poly.pdbx_strand_id
1 'polypeptide(L)'
;GYVEGGSTSWSEVLKFTQEPHQDRFSPPSFKTFISKLPSRHPRVLVASDEWDTFISQSEDAPERAWYIARAEKTLKVPMKHIDDTDTSKMAGLDNEVKRNALLTRESRRIVDKEEVNAEVFVRAYLLTKDDRYYKEAMKRILEMIKWEESPNFVGDFNESALLSLCSMAYDAFYDKLDA
;
A
#
# COMPACT_ATOMS: atom_id res chain seq x y z
N GLY A 1 -4.89 -26.86 18.60
CA GLY A 1 -5.52 -27.37 19.82
C GLY A 1 -6.05 -26.24 20.68
N TYR A 2 -7.03 -26.49 21.49
CA TYR A 2 -7.55 -25.54 22.47
C TYR A 2 -7.73 -26.24 23.83
N VAL A 3 -7.79 -25.47 24.90
CA VAL A 3 -7.98 -25.97 26.26
C VAL A 3 -9.37 -25.54 26.75
N GLU A 4 -10.19 -26.49 27.10
CA GLU A 4 -11.50 -26.28 27.70
C GLU A 4 -11.59 -27.15 28.95
N GLY A 5 -11.95 -26.59 30.10
CA GLY A 5 -12.12 -27.31 31.36
C GLY A 5 -10.87 -28.06 31.87
N GLY A 6 -9.66 -27.60 31.49
CA GLY A 6 -8.41 -28.22 31.90
C GLY A 6 -7.95 -29.41 31.04
N SER A 7 -8.70 -29.78 30.01
CA SER A 7 -8.27 -30.81 29.04
C SER A 7 -7.84 -30.20 27.72
N THR A 8 -6.83 -30.78 27.09
CA THR A 8 -6.37 -30.40 25.76
C THR A 8 -6.99 -31.32 24.73
N SER A 9 -7.75 -30.77 23.79
CA SER A 9 -8.29 -31.49 22.64
C SER A 9 -7.47 -31.15 21.38
N TRP A 10 -7.09 -32.17 20.63
CA TRP A 10 -6.36 -32.05 19.40
C TRP A 10 -7.28 -32.41 18.22
N SER A 11 -7.16 -31.67 17.12
CA SER A 11 -7.77 -32.06 15.86
C SER A 11 -7.20 -33.39 15.37
N GLU A 12 -7.92 -34.08 14.51
CA GLU A 12 -7.38 -35.25 13.82
C GLU A 12 -6.08 -34.90 13.08
N VAL A 13 -5.13 -35.85 13.13
CA VAL A 13 -3.87 -35.70 12.39
C VAL A 13 -4.15 -35.93 10.92
N LEU A 14 -4.13 -34.88 10.12
CA LEU A 14 -4.17 -35.00 8.67
C LEU A 14 -2.83 -35.54 8.19
N LYS A 15 -2.86 -36.76 7.60
CA LYS A 15 -1.71 -37.32 6.92
C LYS A 15 -1.82 -37.07 5.43
N PHE A 16 -0.78 -36.53 4.83
CA PHE A 16 -0.65 -36.44 3.38
C PHE A 16 0.61 -37.18 2.93
N THR A 17 0.52 -37.81 1.81
CA THR A 17 1.68 -38.47 1.18
C THR A 17 2.08 -37.62 -0.01
N GLN A 18 3.35 -37.21 -0.04
CA GLN A 18 3.91 -36.56 -1.21
C GLN A 18 4.20 -37.63 -2.27
N GLU A 19 3.62 -37.48 -3.45
CA GLU A 19 3.90 -38.40 -4.54
C GLU A 19 5.34 -38.26 -5.03
N PRO A 20 6.04 -39.38 -5.33
CA PRO A 20 7.46 -39.37 -5.74
C PRO A 20 7.75 -38.59 -7.02
N HIS A 21 6.72 -38.38 -7.84
CA HIS A 21 6.83 -37.73 -9.16
C HIS A 21 6.13 -36.38 -9.23
N GLN A 22 5.95 -35.70 -8.11
CA GLN A 22 5.43 -34.33 -8.15
C GLN A 22 6.37 -33.46 -8.98
N ASP A 23 5.82 -32.78 -9.97
CA ASP A 23 6.56 -31.82 -10.79
C ASP A 23 7.19 -30.76 -9.87
N ARG A 24 8.51 -30.71 -9.86
CA ARG A 24 9.22 -29.70 -9.08
C ARG A 24 9.15 -28.40 -9.83
N PHE A 25 8.54 -27.41 -9.22
CA PHE A 25 8.65 -26.04 -9.69
C PHE A 25 10.13 -25.62 -9.67
N SER A 26 10.70 -25.38 -10.84
CA SER A 26 12.03 -24.81 -10.99
C SER A 26 11.87 -23.34 -11.33
N PRO A 27 12.08 -22.42 -10.40
CA PRO A 27 11.95 -21.01 -10.69
C PRO A 27 12.96 -20.60 -11.77
N PRO A 28 12.59 -19.67 -12.67
CA PRO A 28 13.53 -19.13 -13.64
C PRO A 28 14.72 -18.48 -12.92
N SER A 29 15.88 -18.45 -13.55
CA SER A 29 17.01 -17.71 -12.97
C SER A 29 16.63 -16.24 -12.79
N PHE A 30 17.21 -15.57 -11.80
CA PHE A 30 16.99 -14.14 -11.56
C PHE A 30 17.23 -13.30 -12.83
N LYS A 31 18.29 -13.61 -13.57
CA LYS A 31 18.60 -12.95 -14.85
C LYS A 31 17.48 -13.12 -15.87
N THR A 32 16.94 -14.34 -16.00
CA THR A 32 15.82 -14.62 -16.91
C THR A 32 14.54 -13.91 -16.46
N PHE A 33 14.28 -13.84 -15.16
CA PHE A 33 13.14 -13.12 -14.60
C PHE A 33 13.25 -11.62 -14.90
N ILE A 34 14.37 -10.99 -14.57
CA ILE A 34 14.60 -9.55 -14.78
C ILE A 34 14.52 -9.18 -16.27
N SER A 35 15.05 -10.03 -17.17
CA SER A 35 15.03 -9.74 -18.61
C SER A 35 13.62 -9.72 -19.22
N LYS A 36 12.62 -10.26 -18.50
CA LYS A 36 11.20 -10.23 -18.91
C LYS A 36 10.43 -9.05 -18.37
N LEU A 37 11.00 -8.29 -17.43
CA LEU A 37 10.34 -7.10 -16.91
C LEU A 37 10.43 -5.97 -17.95
N PRO A 38 9.35 -5.20 -18.14
CA PRO A 38 9.38 -4.01 -18.99
C PRO A 38 10.50 -3.06 -18.55
N SER A 39 11.24 -2.50 -19.50
CA SER A 39 12.32 -1.55 -19.21
C SER A 39 11.85 -0.10 -19.02
N ARG A 40 10.62 0.19 -19.46
CA ARG A 40 10.01 1.52 -19.37
C ARG A 40 8.98 1.59 -18.26
N HIS A 41 8.77 2.78 -17.74
CA HIS A 41 7.73 3.09 -16.76
C HIS A 41 6.51 3.77 -17.43
N PRO A 42 5.30 3.62 -16.87
CA PRO A 42 4.94 2.74 -15.75
C PRO A 42 4.97 1.25 -16.13
N ARG A 43 5.16 0.36 -15.17
CA ARG A 43 5.23 -1.10 -15.37
C ARG A 43 4.57 -1.94 -14.27
N VAL A 44 4.14 -1.30 -13.17
CA VAL A 44 3.54 -2.00 -12.02
C VAL A 44 2.05 -2.23 -12.23
N LEU A 45 1.32 -1.21 -12.66
CA LEU A 45 -0.14 -1.30 -12.86
C LEU A 45 -0.49 -1.77 -14.28
N VAL A 46 0.12 -1.15 -15.27
CA VAL A 46 -0.02 -1.48 -16.70
C VAL A 46 1.35 -1.25 -17.33
N ALA A 47 1.77 -2.16 -18.20
CA ALA A 47 3.03 -1.99 -18.91
C ALA A 47 3.00 -0.77 -19.84
N SER A 48 4.12 -0.08 -19.96
CA SER A 48 4.20 1.18 -20.70
C SER A 48 3.82 1.05 -22.17
N ASP A 49 4.06 -0.09 -22.79
CA ASP A 49 3.68 -0.39 -24.17
C ASP A 49 2.20 -0.70 -24.35
N GLU A 50 1.49 -1.06 -23.27
CA GLU A 50 0.03 -1.30 -23.27
C GLU A 50 -0.76 -0.09 -22.77
N TRP A 51 -0.05 0.97 -22.33
CA TRP A 51 -0.65 2.11 -21.64
C TRP A 51 -1.70 2.84 -22.47
N ASP A 52 -1.38 3.18 -23.74
CA ASP A 52 -2.29 3.92 -24.60
C ASP A 52 -3.55 3.09 -24.91
N THR A 53 -3.39 1.79 -25.09
CA THR A 53 -4.50 0.86 -25.28
C THR A 53 -5.40 0.80 -24.04
N PHE A 54 -4.81 0.69 -22.86
CA PHE A 54 -5.54 0.70 -21.59
C PHE A 54 -6.32 2.01 -21.39
N ILE A 55 -5.70 3.15 -21.64
CA ILE A 55 -6.36 4.46 -21.51
C ILE A 55 -7.54 4.58 -22.46
N SER A 56 -7.37 4.20 -23.73
CA SER A 56 -8.45 4.23 -24.71
C SER A 56 -9.61 3.30 -24.33
N GLN A 57 -9.31 2.07 -23.93
CA GLN A 57 -10.35 1.10 -23.52
C GLN A 57 -11.07 1.48 -22.23
N SER A 58 -10.43 2.26 -21.36
CA SER A 58 -11.00 2.70 -20.09
C SER A 58 -11.75 4.03 -20.17
N GLU A 59 -11.83 4.66 -21.34
CA GLU A 59 -12.38 6.02 -21.46
C GLU A 59 -13.78 6.16 -20.89
N ASP A 60 -14.65 5.22 -21.20
CA ASP A 60 -16.04 5.19 -20.73
C ASP A 60 -16.23 4.33 -19.47
N ALA A 61 -15.16 3.83 -18.85
CA ALA A 61 -15.27 2.98 -17.69
C ALA A 61 -15.73 3.78 -16.45
N PRO A 62 -16.76 3.32 -15.73
CA PRO A 62 -17.26 4.01 -14.53
C PRO A 62 -16.21 4.11 -13.42
N GLU A 63 -15.28 3.15 -13.36
CA GLU A 63 -14.18 3.16 -12.42
C GLU A 63 -13.22 4.33 -12.68
N ARG A 64 -12.93 4.65 -13.94
CA ARG A 64 -12.11 5.82 -14.30
C ARG A 64 -12.76 7.11 -13.81
N ALA A 65 -14.05 7.29 -14.11
CA ALA A 65 -14.81 8.45 -13.67
C ALA A 65 -14.83 8.54 -12.13
N TRP A 66 -14.97 7.40 -11.45
CA TRP A 66 -14.96 7.33 -9.99
C TRP A 66 -13.61 7.76 -9.40
N TYR A 67 -12.47 7.30 -9.95
CA TYR A 67 -11.15 7.71 -9.48
C TYR A 67 -10.93 9.21 -9.64
N ILE A 68 -11.29 9.78 -10.78
CA ILE A 68 -11.16 11.22 -11.04
C ILE A 68 -12.05 12.03 -10.07
N ALA A 69 -13.32 11.65 -9.93
CA ALA A 69 -14.24 12.32 -9.01
C ALA A 69 -13.76 12.23 -7.55
N ARG A 70 -13.21 11.09 -7.15
CA ARG A 70 -12.65 10.91 -5.82
C ARG A 70 -11.40 11.77 -5.62
N ALA A 71 -10.52 11.88 -6.61
CA ALA A 71 -9.36 12.75 -6.55
C ALA A 71 -9.76 14.22 -6.38
N GLU A 72 -10.72 14.72 -7.18
CA GLU A 72 -11.25 16.08 -7.05
C GLU A 72 -11.84 16.36 -5.66
N LYS A 73 -12.56 15.39 -5.09
CA LYS A 73 -13.06 15.49 -3.73
C LYS A 73 -11.93 15.52 -2.71
N THR A 74 -10.92 14.68 -2.90
CA THR A 74 -9.80 14.51 -1.96
C THR A 74 -8.86 15.71 -1.97
N LEU A 75 -8.75 16.46 -3.08
CA LEU A 75 -8.01 17.75 -3.14
C LEU A 75 -8.49 18.77 -2.08
N LYS A 76 -9.74 18.66 -1.66
CA LYS A 76 -10.36 19.55 -0.66
C LYS A 76 -10.21 19.04 0.78
N VAL A 77 -9.65 17.84 0.95
CA VAL A 77 -9.50 17.22 2.27
C VAL A 77 -8.09 17.51 2.79
N PRO A 78 -7.96 18.20 3.92
CA PRO A 78 -6.65 18.43 4.53
C PRO A 78 -6.02 17.09 4.91
N MET A 79 -4.71 16.99 4.72
CA MET A 79 -3.94 15.85 5.17
C MET A 79 -3.91 15.82 6.70
N LYS A 80 -4.10 14.64 7.29
CA LYS A 80 -3.83 14.41 8.70
C LYS A 80 -2.36 14.11 8.90
N HIS A 81 -1.81 14.54 10.03
CA HIS A 81 -0.46 14.21 10.43
C HIS A 81 -0.46 13.00 11.36
N ILE A 82 0.64 12.22 11.39
CA ILE A 82 0.76 11.07 12.29
C ILE A 82 0.70 11.49 13.77
N ASP A 83 1.10 12.72 14.08
CA ASP A 83 1.01 13.26 15.44
C ASP A 83 -0.43 13.61 15.87
N ASP A 84 -1.39 13.58 14.94
CA ASP A 84 -2.83 13.64 15.25
C ASP A 84 -3.36 12.30 15.80
N THR A 85 -2.48 11.32 16.04
CA THR A 85 -2.86 10.03 16.62
C THR A 85 -3.51 10.22 17.99
N ASP A 86 -4.72 9.70 18.16
CA ASP A 86 -5.45 9.79 19.42
C ASP A 86 -4.81 8.89 20.49
N THR A 87 -3.98 9.51 21.31
CA THR A 87 -3.31 8.86 22.45
C THR A 87 -4.13 8.89 23.75
N SER A 88 -5.29 9.56 23.77
CA SER A 88 -6.11 9.71 24.98
C SER A 88 -6.52 8.39 25.64
N LYS A 89 -6.77 7.37 24.81
CA LYS A 89 -7.14 6.02 25.26
C LYS A 89 -5.98 5.25 25.92
N MET A 90 -4.76 5.77 25.83
CA MET A 90 -3.55 5.16 26.39
C MET A 90 -3.23 5.73 27.77
N ALA A 91 -3.87 6.85 28.14
CA ALA A 91 -3.69 7.50 29.43
C ALA A 91 -4.14 6.54 30.55
N GLY A 92 -3.28 6.34 31.56
CA GLY A 92 -3.57 5.45 32.69
C GLY A 92 -3.41 3.95 32.42
N LEU A 93 -2.92 3.55 31.25
CA LEU A 93 -2.58 2.14 31.00
C LEU A 93 -1.17 1.83 31.50
N ASP A 94 -1.08 1.03 32.56
CA ASP A 94 0.20 0.56 33.12
C ASP A 94 0.85 -0.56 32.30
N ASN A 95 0.06 -1.21 31.43
CA ASN A 95 0.54 -2.31 30.59
C ASN A 95 1.06 -1.78 29.25
N GLU A 96 2.38 -1.85 29.08
CA GLU A 96 3.10 -1.38 27.88
C GLU A 96 2.63 -2.10 26.60
N VAL A 97 2.40 -3.42 26.64
CA VAL A 97 1.94 -4.20 25.48
C VAL A 97 0.57 -3.70 25.01
N LYS A 98 -0.36 -3.45 25.94
CA LYS A 98 -1.68 -2.91 25.60
C LYS A 98 -1.57 -1.49 25.03
N ARG A 99 -0.71 -0.66 25.59
CA ARG A 99 -0.46 0.71 25.12
C ARG A 99 0.06 0.69 23.68
N ASN A 100 1.09 -0.12 23.40
CA ASN A 100 1.67 -0.25 22.08
C ASN A 100 0.68 -0.81 21.05
N ALA A 101 -0.13 -1.79 21.42
CA ALA A 101 -1.17 -2.31 20.53
C ALA A 101 -2.23 -1.26 20.18
N LEU A 102 -2.61 -0.40 21.14
CA LEU A 102 -3.52 0.71 20.89
C LEU A 102 -2.87 1.77 20.00
N LEU A 103 -1.63 2.14 20.27
CA LEU A 103 -0.88 3.10 19.46
C LEU A 103 -0.77 2.63 18.01
N THR A 104 -0.37 1.38 17.79
CA THR A 104 -0.31 0.78 16.45
C THR A 104 -1.68 0.85 15.74
N ARG A 105 -2.76 0.56 16.44
CA ARG A 105 -4.11 0.61 15.85
C ARG A 105 -4.55 2.03 15.48
N GLU A 106 -4.32 3.01 16.36
CA GLU A 106 -4.75 4.39 16.12
C GLU A 106 -3.87 5.08 15.06
N SER A 107 -2.54 4.83 15.08
CA SER A 107 -1.63 5.35 14.05
C SER A 107 -1.96 4.77 12.67
N ARG A 108 -2.23 3.45 12.62
CA ARG A 108 -2.60 2.80 11.37
C ARG A 108 -3.84 3.42 10.70
N ARG A 109 -4.82 3.87 11.45
CA ARG A 109 -6.00 4.55 10.89
C ARG A 109 -5.65 5.83 10.13
N ILE A 110 -4.61 6.55 10.57
CA ILE A 110 -4.12 7.74 9.89
C ILE A 110 -3.35 7.33 8.64
N VAL A 111 -2.43 6.38 8.79
CA VAL A 111 -1.60 5.89 7.68
C VAL A 111 -2.46 5.32 6.57
N ASP A 112 -3.37 4.38 6.86
CA ASP A 112 -4.25 3.75 5.87
C ASP A 112 -5.10 4.81 5.12
N LYS A 113 -5.58 5.83 5.84
CA LYS A 113 -6.36 6.89 5.22
C LYS A 113 -5.54 7.75 4.27
N GLU A 114 -4.35 8.16 4.68
CA GLU A 114 -3.50 9.03 3.88
C GLU A 114 -2.81 8.26 2.74
N GLU A 115 -2.50 6.97 2.94
CA GLU A 115 -2.08 6.06 1.87
C GLU A 115 -3.13 6.02 0.75
N VAL A 116 -4.38 5.71 1.09
CA VAL A 116 -5.48 5.66 0.12
C VAL A 116 -5.71 7.01 -0.56
N ASN A 117 -5.59 8.12 0.17
CA ASN A 117 -5.72 9.46 -0.39
C ASN A 117 -4.60 9.77 -1.40
N ALA A 118 -3.35 9.42 -1.07
CA ALA A 118 -2.21 9.63 -1.96
C ALA A 118 -2.28 8.70 -3.19
N GLU A 119 -2.64 7.42 -2.99
CA GLU A 119 -2.84 6.46 -4.07
C GLU A 119 -3.88 6.93 -5.09
N VAL A 120 -4.99 7.48 -4.63
CA VAL A 120 -6.03 8.05 -5.52
C VAL A 120 -5.45 9.12 -6.44
N PHE A 121 -4.55 9.97 -5.95
CA PHE A 121 -3.89 10.98 -6.77
C PHE A 121 -2.88 10.38 -7.76
N VAL A 122 -2.11 9.36 -7.36
CA VAL A 122 -1.22 8.64 -8.28
C VAL A 122 -2.01 8.04 -9.44
N ARG A 123 -3.12 7.34 -9.14
CA ARG A 123 -3.99 6.75 -10.17
C ARG A 123 -4.67 7.80 -11.04
N ALA A 124 -5.19 8.88 -10.45
CA ALA A 124 -5.81 9.96 -11.20
C ALA A 124 -4.81 10.66 -12.14
N TYR A 125 -3.57 10.87 -11.69
CA TYR A 125 -2.50 11.38 -12.57
C TYR A 125 -2.22 10.43 -13.73
N LEU A 126 -2.09 9.15 -13.49
CA LEU A 126 -1.89 8.15 -14.54
C LEU A 126 -3.01 8.22 -15.58
N LEU A 127 -4.26 8.34 -15.15
CA LEU A 127 -5.43 8.38 -16.01
C LEU A 127 -5.60 9.69 -16.81
N THR A 128 -5.12 10.82 -16.28
CA THR A 128 -5.43 12.15 -16.82
C THR A 128 -4.21 12.97 -17.23
N LYS A 129 -3.04 12.62 -16.68
CA LYS A 129 -1.80 13.42 -16.76
C LYS A 129 -1.94 14.84 -16.18
N ASP A 130 -2.95 15.08 -15.34
CA ASP A 130 -3.14 16.37 -14.67
C ASP A 130 -2.12 16.56 -13.54
N ASP A 131 -1.27 17.57 -13.69
CA ASP A 131 -0.19 17.90 -12.75
C ASP A 131 -0.66 18.29 -11.34
N ARG A 132 -1.93 18.66 -11.17
CA ARG A 132 -2.49 18.90 -9.82
C ARG A 132 -2.43 17.65 -8.97
N TYR A 133 -2.76 16.50 -9.55
CA TYR A 133 -2.71 15.21 -8.86
C TYR A 133 -1.28 14.76 -8.56
N TYR A 134 -0.36 14.93 -9.51
CA TYR A 134 1.06 14.70 -9.27
C TYR A 134 1.58 15.50 -8.06
N LYS A 135 1.34 16.81 -8.07
CA LYS A 135 1.81 17.71 -7.00
C LYS A 135 1.23 17.34 -5.63
N GLU A 136 -0.06 17.02 -5.56
CA GLU A 136 -0.69 16.66 -4.29
C GLU A 136 -0.28 15.26 -3.82
N ALA A 137 -0.09 14.29 -4.74
CA ALA A 137 0.46 12.98 -4.41
C ALA A 137 1.86 13.12 -3.81
N MET A 138 2.77 13.82 -4.50
CA MET A 138 4.15 14.01 -4.03
C MET A 138 4.22 14.74 -2.70
N LYS A 139 3.41 15.78 -2.52
CA LYS A 139 3.31 16.51 -1.25
C LYS A 139 2.95 15.57 -0.10
N ARG A 140 1.91 14.72 -0.27
CA ARG A 140 1.47 13.78 0.77
C ARG A 140 2.49 12.69 1.03
N ILE A 141 3.05 12.11 -0.01
CA ILE A 141 4.06 11.05 0.10
C ILE A 141 5.31 11.55 0.82
N LEU A 142 5.84 12.71 0.42
CA LEU A 142 7.02 13.30 1.05
C LEU A 142 6.77 13.68 2.51
N GLU A 143 5.53 14.05 2.85
CA GLU A 143 5.16 14.29 4.24
C GLU A 143 5.08 12.98 5.04
N MET A 144 4.48 11.93 4.45
CA MET A 144 4.39 10.61 5.09
C MET A 144 5.77 9.98 5.33
N ILE A 145 6.74 10.21 4.45
CA ILE A 145 8.12 9.73 4.65
C ILE A 145 8.74 10.31 5.93
N LYS A 146 8.44 11.56 6.28
CA LYS A 146 8.93 12.18 7.51
C LYS A 146 8.32 11.58 8.78
N TRP A 147 7.19 10.89 8.67
CA TRP A 147 6.52 10.28 9.81
C TRP A 147 7.34 9.17 10.47
N GLU A 148 8.31 8.59 9.76
CA GLU A 148 9.23 7.60 10.31
C GLU A 148 9.99 8.13 11.55
N GLU A 149 10.18 9.43 11.63
CA GLU A 149 10.82 10.09 12.79
C GLU A 149 9.86 10.27 13.99
N SER A 150 8.55 10.09 13.80
CA SER A 150 7.56 10.29 14.86
C SER A 150 7.43 9.05 15.75
N PRO A 151 7.38 9.23 17.08
CA PRO A 151 7.12 8.14 18.01
C PRO A 151 5.73 7.52 17.85
N ASN A 152 4.84 8.16 17.10
CA ASN A 152 3.51 7.66 16.79
C ASN A 152 3.47 6.79 15.52
N PHE A 153 4.54 6.79 14.72
CA PHE A 153 4.65 5.92 13.54
C PHE A 153 5.21 4.56 13.94
N VAL A 154 4.32 3.62 14.27
CA VAL A 154 4.72 2.33 14.83
C VAL A 154 4.10 1.16 14.06
N GLY A 155 4.89 0.11 13.89
CA GLY A 155 4.48 -1.20 13.36
C GLY A 155 4.76 -1.39 11.88
N ASP A 156 5.18 -2.60 11.55
CA ASP A 156 5.61 -3.06 10.22
C ASP A 156 4.57 -2.80 9.12
N PHE A 157 3.30 -2.76 9.49
CA PHE A 157 2.22 -2.47 8.54
C PHE A 157 2.24 -1.02 8.04
N ASN A 158 2.64 -0.07 8.90
CA ASN A 158 2.75 1.34 8.49
C ASN A 158 3.91 1.53 7.53
N GLU A 159 5.04 0.89 7.81
CA GLU A 159 6.22 0.87 6.93
C GLU A 159 5.90 0.20 5.59
N SER A 160 5.20 -0.93 5.62
CA SER A 160 4.79 -1.66 4.42
C SER A 160 3.85 -0.83 3.54
N ALA A 161 2.89 -0.12 4.12
CA ALA A 161 1.98 0.77 3.41
C ALA A 161 2.75 1.91 2.73
N LEU A 162 3.65 2.56 3.45
CA LEU A 162 4.48 3.63 2.91
C LEU A 162 5.39 3.14 1.79
N LEU A 163 6.05 1.98 1.95
CA LEU A 163 6.91 1.40 0.93
C LEU A 163 6.12 1.06 -0.35
N SER A 164 4.93 0.48 -0.20
CA SER A 164 4.03 0.17 -1.31
C SER A 164 3.64 1.44 -2.08
N LEU A 165 3.22 2.47 -1.36
CA LEU A 165 2.86 3.77 -1.95
C LEU A 165 4.04 4.43 -2.67
N CYS A 166 5.23 4.44 -2.06
CA CYS A 166 6.45 4.98 -2.67
C CYS A 166 6.82 4.22 -3.95
N SER A 167 6.71 2.90 -3.94
CA SER A 167 7.01 2.06 -5.11
C SER A 167 6.07 2.36 -6.28
N MET A 168 4.77 2.52 -6.00
CA MET A 168 3.77 2.87 -7.00
C MET A 168 3.97 4.30 -7.53
N ALA A 169 4.26 5.25 -6.66
CA ALA A 169 4.53 6.64 -7.05
C ALA A 169 5.81 6.76 -7.88
N TYR A 170 6.87 6.06 -7.50
CA TYR A 170 8.11 6.00 -8.27
C TYR A 170 7.85 5.50 -9.70
N ASP A 171 7.11 4.42 -9.83
CA ASP A 171 6.76 3.86 -11.14
C ASP A 171 5.89 4.83 -11.98
N ALA A 172 4.89 5.45 -11.35
CA ALA A 172 3.96 6.35 -12.02
C ALA A 172 4.58 7.69 -12.45
N PHE A 173 5.54 8.17 -11.69
CA PHE A 173 6.14 9.51 -11.84
C PHE A 173 7.59 9.48 -12.36
N TYR A 174 8.06 8.31 -12.77
CA TYR A 174 9.46 8.08 -13.13
C TYR A 174 10.04 9.19 -14.01
N ASP A 175 9.36 9.52 -15.11
CA ASP A 175 9.80 10.54 -16.05
C ASP A 175 9.83 11.98 -15.48
N LYS A 176 9.26 12.18 -14.28
CA LYS A 176 9.22 13.48 -13.58
C LYS A 176 10.20 13.55 -12.41
N LEU A 177 10.73 12.43 -11.94
CA LEU A 177 11.62 12.39 -10.79
C LEU A 177 13.07 12.71 -11.16
N ASP A 178 13.45 12.52 -12.41
CA ASP A 178 14.81 12.77 -12.94
C ASP A 178 14.96 14.15 -13.61
N ALA A 179 13.99 15.05 -13.46
CA ALA A 179 13.97 16.35 -14.12
C ALA A 179 14.47 17.49 -13.19
#